data_a933cda50e6d6445326e81e7fd8ab8fc
#
_entry.id   a933cda50e6d6445326e81e7fd8ab8fc
#
_cell.length_a   1.000
_cell.length_b   1.000
_cell.length_c   1.000
_cell.angle_alpha   90.00
_cell.angle_beta   90.00
_cell.angle_gamma   90.00
#
_symmetry.space_group_name_H-M   'P 1'
#
loop_
_entity.id
_entity.type
_entity.pdbx_description
1 polymer ?
#
loop_
_entity_poly.entity_id
_entity_poly.type
_entity_poly.pdbx_seq_one_letter_code
_entity_poly.pdbx_strand_id
1 'polypeptide(L)'
;MPYNIVVGRNEYDKEILGDRGLINIGKSYVKMGQYNSLSNRILMDIARSHVVLVAGKRGGGKSYSLGVIAEELTNLPKDTSQNIASLIFDTMGIYWTMKFQNEKDKELLRDWELNPKNLPVKIFVPFGHYDNYLEKGIPADSKFALDITEMNSEDWVITFGLDITNPIAVLIERTITKLKEKRDFNINEIISNLENDQKTSQETKNAAIGLFEAANTWGIFAKESEESTQVKDLISAGITSILDLSVYNSIGSYNVRALVISLVSRKIFNQRMDARKKEEIKSVSSGLNFLSSAEKKESPLVWMFIDEAHEFLPLNKKTI
;
A
#
# COMPACT_ATOMS: atom_id res chain seq x y z
N MET A 1 11.20 -32.76 20.79
CA MET A 1 9.99 -32.39 20.02
C MET A 1 10.32 -31.14 19.22
N PRO A 2 9.92 -31.02 17.94
CA PRO A 2 10.07 -29.78 17.23
C PRO A 2 9.24 -28.68 17.93
N TYR A 3 9.85 -27.55 18.21
CA TYR A 3 9.18 -26.39 18.80
C TYR A 3 9.05 -25.28 17.77
N ASN A 4 7.98 -24.47 17.83
CA ASN A 4 7.81 -23.34 16.95
C ASN A 4 8.71 -22.17 17.39
N ILE A 5 9.33 -21.52 16.42
CA ILE A 5 10.09 -20.29 16.63
C ILE A 5 9.12 -19.14 16.38
N VAL A 6 8.79 -18.38 17.43
CA VAL A 6 7.86 -17.24 17.32
C VAL A 6 8.68 -15.95 17.25
N VAL A 7 8.41 -15.13 16.24
CA VAL A 7 9.05 -13.82 16.04
C VAL A 7 7.99 -12.70 16.16
N GLY A 8 8.40 -11.59 16.78
CA GLY A 8 7.54 -10.40 16.92
C GLY A 8 6.59 -10.42 18.13
N ARG A 9 6.53 -11.50 18.93
CA ARG A 9 5.63 -11.61 20.09
C ARG A 9 6.42 -11.57 21.38
N ASN A 10 6.01 -10.70 22.32
CA ASN A 10 6.57 -10.65 23.66
C ASN A 10 5.93 -11.72 24.59
N GLU A 11 6.52 -11.98 25.76
CA GLU A 11 6.04 -13.01 26.68
C GLU A 11 4.63 -12.71 27.22
N TYR A 12 4.30 -11.45 27.50
CA TYR A 12 2.97 -11.06 27.96
C TYR A 12 1.87 -11.37 26.92
N ASP A 13 2.12 -11.03 25.64
CA ASP A 13 1.17 -11.34 24.56
C ASP A 13 1.09 -12.85 24.28
N LYS A 14 2.18 -13.60 24.56
CA LYS A 14 2.21 -15.05 24.44
C LYS A 14 1.29 -15.74 25.48
N GLU A 15 1.27 -15.23 26.71
CA GLU A 15 0.38 -15.71 27.76
C GLU A 15 -1.10 -15.45 27.43
N ILE A 16 -1.42 -14.27 26.89
CA ILE A 16 -2.81 -13.85 26.60
C ILE A 16 -3.33 -14.44 25.31
N LEU A 17 -2.52 -14.44 24.25
CA LEU A 17 -2.96 -14.77 22.89
C LEU A 17 -2.66 -16.22 22.52
N GLY A 18 -1.71 -16.90 23.20
CA GLY A 18 -1.22 -18.22 22.80
C GLY A 18 -0.77 -18.22 21.35
N ASP A 19 -1.30 -19.10 20.52
CA ASP A 19 -0.98 -19.18 19.08
C ASP A 19 -1.91 -18.34 18.19
N ARG A 20 -2.88 -17.62 18.76
CA ARG A 20 -3.79 -16.77 17.98
C ARG A 20 -3.02 -15.60 17.35
N GLY A 21 -3.28 -15.35 16.05
CA GLY A 21 -2.64 -14.29 15.33
C GLY A 21 -1.16 -14.57 15.01
N LEU A 22 -0.79 -15.85 14.86
CA LEU A 22 0.49 -16.26 14.31
C LEU A 22 0.29 -16.78 12.89
N ILE A 23 1.16 -16.38 11.97
CA ILE A 23 1.23 -16.89 10.60
C ILE A 23 2.56 -17.62 10.37
N ASN A 24 2.54 -18.65 9.52
CA ASN A 24 3.74 -19.43 9.21
C ASN A 24 4.51 -18.77 8.04
N ILE A 25 5.70 -18.23 8.32
CA ILE A 25 6.54 -17.57 7.30
C ILE A 25 7.67 -18.46 6.78
N GLY A 26 7.82 -19.67 7.31
CA GLY A 26 8.87 -20.59 6.87
C GLY A 26 9.22 -21.65 7.89
N LYS A 27 10.32 -22.35 7.60
CA LYS A 27 10.95 -23.35 8.50
C LYS A 27 12.40 -23.00 8.72
N SER A 28 12.93 -23.27 9.91
CA SER A 28 14.34 -23.07 10.20
C SER A 28 15.21 -24.04 9.40
N TYR A 29 16.26 -23.51 8.83
CA TYR A 29 17.25 -24.29 8.07
C TYR A 29 18.38 -24.72 8.97
N VAL A 30 18.57 -26.02 9.13
CA VAL A 30 19.62 -26.58 9.96
C VAL A 30 20.56 -27.40 9.07
N LYS A 31 21.83 -27.03 9.07
CA LYS A 31 22.89 -27.77 8.39
C LYS A 31 23.43 -28.87 9.32
N MET A 32 23.20 -30.12 8.96
CA MET A 32 23.72 -31.30 9.68
C MET A 32 24.79 -32.00 8.86
N GLY A 33 26.03 -31.54 8.96
CA GLY A 33 27.12 -32.09 8.17
C GLY A 33 26.93 -31.93 6.67
N GLN A 34 26.70 -33.01 5.95
CA GLN A 34 26.42 -33.01 4.51
C GLN A 34 24.95 -32.90 4.17
N TYR A 35 24.08 -32.98 5.14
CA TYR A 35 22.64 -32.93 4.94
C TYR A 35 22.05 -31.59 5.47
N ASN A 36 21.03 -31.10 4.77
CA ASN A 36 20.29 -29.95 5.18
C ASN A 36 18.89 -30.40 5.63
N SER A 37 18.44 -29.94 6.78
CA SER A 37 17.11 -30.24 7.30
C SER A 37 16.31 -28.96 7.49
N LEU A 38 15.07 -28.97 7.02
CA LEU A 38 14.07 -27.99 7.40
C LEU A 38 13.37 -28.52 8.65
N SER A 39 13.52 -27.80 9.76
CA SER A 39 13.01 -28.29 11.04
C SER A 39 11.85 -27.47 11.57
N ASN A 40 12.09 -26.59 12.50
CA ASN A 40 11.04 -25.88 13.25
C ASN A 40 10.33 -24.83 12.38
N ARG A 41 9.02 -24.72 12.53
CA ARG A 41 8.26 -23.64 11.88
C ARG A 41 8.65 -22.29 12.48
N ILE A 42 8.74 -21.29 11.63
CA ILE A 42 8.96 -19.90 12.00
C ILE A 42 7.59 -19.20 11.87
N LEU A 43 7.06 -18.79 12.99
CA LEU A 43 5.76 -18.14 13.10
C LEU A 43 5.95 -16.66 13.39
N MET A 44 5.27 -15.80 12.65
CA MET A 44 5.32 -14.34 12.83
C MET A 44 4.02 -13.85 13.48
N ASP A 45 4.16 -12.98 14.48
CA ASP A 45 3.03 -12.30 15.11
C ASP A 45 2.40 -11.28 14.17
N ILE A 46 1.07 -11.32 14.05
CA ILE A 46 0.26 -10.34 13.32
C ILE A 46 -0.84 -9.72 14.18
N ALA A 47 -0.91 -10.09 15.44
CA ALA A 47 -1.90 -9.55 16.39
C ALA A 47 -1.55 -8.13 16.84
N ARG A 48 -0.28 -7.75 16.74
CA ARG A 48 0.23 -6.40 17.04
C ARG A 48 0.74 -5.71 15.78
N SER A 49 0.98 -4.40 15.89
CA SER A 49 1.59 -3.61 14.81
C SER A 49 3.08 -3.93 14.74
N HIS A 50 3.57 -4.25 13.55
CA HIS A 50 4.98 -4.50 13.29
C HIS A 50 5.46 -3.71 12.09
N VAL A 51 6.76 -3.39 12.08
CA VAL A 51 7.48 -2.96 10.89
C VAL A 51 8.44 -4.09 10.53
N VAL A 52 8.26 -4.66 9.35
CA VAL A 52 9.06 -5.77 8.85
C VAL A 52 9.88 -5.30 7.67
N LEU A 53 11.21 -5.38 7.76
CA LEU A 53 12.12 -5.08 6.67
C LEU A 53 12.65 -6.38 6.07
N VAL A 54 12.34 -6.63 4.78
CA VAL A 54 12.88 -7.74 4.01
C VAL A 54 14.02 -7.22 3.14
N ALA A 55 15.26 -7.54 3.50
CA ALA A 55 16.45 -7.07 2.79
C ALA A 55 17.21 -8.23 2.16
N GLY A 56 17.80 -8.00 0.99
CA GLY A 56 18.59 -9.00 0.28
C GLY A 56 18.99 -8.54 -1.12
N LYS A 57 19.96 -9.26 -1.72
CA LYS A 57 20.39 -9.00 -3.10
C LYS A 57 19.28 -9.30 -4.11
N ARG A 58 19.43 -8.81 -5.34
CA ARG A 58 18.53 -9.14 -6.46
C ARG A 58 18.43 -10.66 -6.64
N GLY A 59 17.21 -11.17 -6.86
CA GLY A 59 16.95 -12.61 -6.97
C GLY A 59 16.98 -13.38 -5.64
N GLY A 60 17.15 -12.71 -4.50
CA GLY A 60 17.18 -13.33 -3.17
C GLY A 60 15.82 -13.67 -2.56
N GLY A 61 14.71 -13.58 -3.31
CA GLY A 61 13.39 -13.97 -2.83
C GLY A 61 12.64 -12.90 -2.01
N LYS A 62 13.05 -11.62 -2.04
CA LYS A 62 12.39 -10.55 -1.27
C LYS A 62 10.89 -10.45 -1.57
N SER A 63 10.52 -10.27 -2.83
CA SER A 63 9.13 -10.16 -3.26
C SER A 63 8.35 -11.46 -3.01
N TYR A 64 9.01 -12.60 -3.11
CA TYR A 64 8.43 -13.90 -2.75
C TYR A 64 8.08 -13.97 -1.26
N SER A 65 8.98 -13.49 -0.39
CA SER A 65 8.72 -13.44 1.07
C SER A 65 7.56 -12.50 1.42
N LEU A 66 7.44 -11.36 0.73
CA LEU A 66 6.26 -10.49 0.88
C LEU A 66 4.98 -11.22 0.46
N GLY A 67 5.02 -11.94 -0.66
CA GLY A 67 3.91 -12.76 -1.14
C GLY A 67 3.50 -13.83 -0.14
N VAL A 68 4.45 -14.54 0.49
CA VAL A 68 4.18 -15.55 1.54
C VAL A 68 3.44 -14.93 2.72
N ILE A 69 3.88 -13.77 3.22
CA ILE A 69 3.20 -13.10 4.33
C ILE A 69 1.78 -12.70 3.93
N ALA A 70 1.59 -12.11 2.74
CA ALA A 70 0.27 -11.73 2.24
C ALA A 70 -0.65 -12.93 2.05
N GLU A 71 -0.14 -14.06 1.54
CA GLU A 71 -0.87 -15.33 1.42
C GLU A 71 -1.33 -15.85 2.77
N GLU A 72 -0.46 -15.90 3.75
CA GLU A 72 -0.77 -16.41 5.10
C GLU A 72 -1.80 -15.52 5.81
N LEU A 73 -1.81 -14.21 5.56
CA LEU A 73 -2.86 -13.33 6.08
C LEU A 73 -4.25 -13.68 5.51
N THR A 74 -4.33 -14.18 4.27
CA THR A 74 -5.61 -14.63 3.68
C THR A 74 -6.04 -16.00 4.19
N ASN A 75 -5.11 -16.79 4.75
CA ASN A 75 -5.35 -18.13 5.29
C ASN A 75 -5.83 -18.14 6.74
N LEU A 76 -5.89 -16.99 7.37
CA LEU A 76 -6.34 -16.88 8.75
C LEU A 76 -7.78 -17.37 8.92
N PRO A 77 -8.13 -17.93 10.09
CA PRO A 77 -9.51 -18.25 10.43
C PRO A 77 -10.44 -17.03 10.25
N LYS A 78 -11.70 -17.28 9.88
CA LYS A 78 -12.65 -16.20 9.54
C LYS A 78 -12.84 -15.17 10.66
N ASP A 79 -12.82 -15.59 11.90
CA ASP A 79 -12.93 -14.73 13.09
C ASP A 79 -11.77 -13.74 13.20
N THR A 80 -10.60 -14.10 12.70
CA THR A 80 -9.41 -13.25 12.67
C THR A 80 -9.31 -12.46 11.35
N SER A 81 -9.49 -13.13 10.21
CA SER A 81 -9.35 -12.51 8.88
C SER A 81 -10.38 -11.40 8.64
N GLN A 82 -11.56 -11.46 9.25
CA GLN A 82 -12.57 -10.38 9.15
C GLN A 82 -12.13 -9.04 9.76
N ASN A 83 -11.01 -9.01 10.49
CA ASN A 83 -10.45 -7.82 11.12
C ASN A 83 -9.10 -7.40 10.55
N ILE A 84 -8.63 -8.08 9.50
CA ILE A 84 -7.33 -7.81 8.86
C ILE A 84 -7.53 -7.62 7.36
N ALA A 85 -6.92 -6.58 6.81
CA ALA A 85 -6.84 -6.32 5.38
C ALA A 85 -5.37 -6.21 4.97
N SER A 86 -5.07 -6.56 3.72
CA SER A 86 -3.74 -6.44 3.13
C SER A 86 -3.78 -5.54 1.91
N LEU A 87 -2.78 -4.65 1.77
CA LEU A 87 -2.59 -3.81 0.60
C LEU A 87 -1.15 -3.93 0.12
N ILE A 88 -0.95 -4.38 -1.11
CA ILE A 88 0.35 -4.46 -1.78
C ILE A 88 0.47 -3.30 -2.78
N PHE A 89 1.48 -2.45 -2.61
CA PHE A 89 1.91 -1.53 -3.64
C PHE A 89 2.87 -2.28 -4.58
N ASP A 90 2.33 -2.75 -5.70
CA ASP A 90 3.08 -3.54 -6.67
C ASP A 90 3.78 -2.62 -7.68
N THR A 91 5.05 -2.37 -7.46
CA THR A 91 5.85 -1.50 -8.33
C THR A 91 6.45 -2.24 -9.53
N MET A 92 6.44 -3.57 -9.50
CA MET A 92 7.03 -4.42 -10.55
C MET A 92 5.98 -5.13 -11.42
N GLY A 93 4.71 -5.11 -11.02
CA GLY A 93 3.62 -5.75 -11.75
C GLY A 93 3.69 -7.28 -11.71
N ILE A 94 3.99 -7.86 -10.54
CA ILE A 94 4.19 -9.31 -10.39
C ILE A 94 3.15 -9.99 -9.51
N TYR A 95 2.52 -9.26 -8.59
CA TYR A 95 1.63 -9.86 -7.58
C TYR A 95 0.25 -10.25 -8.11
N TRP A 96 -0.17 -9.78 -9.30
CA TRP A 96 -1.40 -10.24 -9.94
C TRP A 96 -1.45 -11.76 -10.12
N THR A 97 -0.27 -12.41 -10.21
CA THR A 97 -0.13 -13.86 -10.32
C THR A 97 -0.70 -14.61 -9.12
N MET A 98 -0.83 -13.96 -7.94
CA MET A 98 -1.44 -14.54 -6.74
C MET A 98 -2.93 -14.91 -6.94
N LYS A 99 -3.57 -14.39 -7.98
CA LYS A 99 -4.94 -14.74 -8.37
C LYS A 99 -5.05 -16.17 -8.90
N PHE A 100 -3.94 -16.77 -9.33
CA PHE A 100 -3.88 -18.08 -9.97
C PHE A 100 -3.14 -19.09 -9.09
N GLN A 101 -3.46 -20.37 -9.30
CA GLN A 101 -2.76 -21.46 -8.61
C GLN A 101 -1.32 -21.56 -9.09
N ASN A 102 -0.39 -21.81 -8.17
CA ASN A 102 1.01 -22.07 -8.51
C ASN A 102 1.19 -23.54 -8.95
N GLU A 103 0.87 -23.82 -10.19
CA GLU A 103 1.05 -25.15 -10.77
C GLU A 103 2.54 -25.47 -11.07
N LYS A 104 3.35 -24.43 -11.27
CA LYS A 104 4.77 -24.57 -11.60
C LYS A 104 5.57 -25.26 -10.48
N ASP A 105 5.30 -24.86 -9.22
CA ASP A 105 6.03 -25.33 -8.06
C ASP A 105 5.22 -26.35 -7.21
N LYS A 106 4.31 -27.06 -7.84
CA LYS A 106 3.39 -27.99 -7.18
C LYS A 106 4.09 -29.10 -6.38
N GLU A 107 5.21 -29.62 -6.88
CA GLU A 107 6.01 -30.63 -6.17
C GLU A 107 6.66 -30.02 -4.93
N LEU A 108 7.25 -28.84 -5.05
CA LEU A 108 7.84 -28.11 -3.94
C LEU A 108 6.79 -27.79 -2.85
N LEU A 109 5.58 -27.41 -3.25
CA LEU A 109 4.48 -27.17 -2.31
C LEU A 109 4.14 -28.44 -1.52
N ARG A 110 4.13 -29.62 -2.17
CA ARG A 110 3.88 -30.90 -1.49
C ARG A 110 4.95 -31.20 -0.44
N ASP A 111 6.22 -30.93 -0.71
CA ASP A 111 7.33 -31.11 0.24
C ASP A 111 7.14 -30.21 1.49
N TRP A 112 6.43 -29.10 1.32
CA TRP A 112 6.05 -28.19 2.40
C TRP A 112 4.68 -28.48 3.03
N GLU A 113 4.02 -29.58 2.63
CA GLU A 113 2.68 -29.95 3.07
C GLU A 113 1.62 -28.92 2.68
N LEU A 114 1.83 -28.25 1.54
CA LEU A 114 0.96 -27.22 0.97
C LEU A 114 0.34 -27.68 -0.34
N ASN A 115 -0.77 -27.05 -0.72
CA ASN A 115 -1.44 -27.27 -2.00
C ASN A 115 -1.54 -25.97 -2.79
N PRO A 116 -1.45 -26.02 -4.14
CA PRO A 116 -1.75 -24.88 -4.98
C PRO A 116 -3.16 -24.38 -4.76
N LYS A 117 -3.35 -23.08 -4.65
CA LYS A 117 -4.67 -22.46 -4.50
C LYS A 117 -4.70 -21.05 -5.09
N ASN A 118 -5.89 -20.59 -5.41
CA ASN A 118 -6.16 -19.20 -5.75
C ASN A 118 -6.29 -18.41 -4.45
N LEU A 119 -5.73 -17.20 -4.42
CA LEU A 119 -5.90 -16.30 -3.29
C LEU A 119 -7.03 -15.29 -3.54
N PRO A 120 -7.73 -14.84 -2.49
CA PRO A 120 -8.74 -13.80 -2.59
C PRO A 120 -8.04 -12.44 -2.77
N VAL A 121 -7.62 -12.14 -3.99
CA VAL A 121 -6.96 -10.89 -4.35
C VAL A 121 -7.87 -10.02 -5.22
N LYS A 122 -7.77 -8.70 -5.05
CA LYS A 122 -8.43 -7.69 -5.87
C LYS A 122 -7.37 -6.76 -6.45
N ILE A 123 -7.32 -6.68 -7.78
CA ILE A 123 -6.29 -5.96 -8.52
C ILE A 123 -6.84 -4.61 -8.96
N PHE A 124 -6.18 -3.55 -8.51
CA PHE A 124 -6.45 -2.18 -8.88
C PHE A 124 -5.35 -1.69 -9.81
N VAL A 125 -5.74 -1.04 -10.90
CA VAL A 125 -4.82 -0.43 -11.85
C VAL A 125 -5.22 1.03 -12.11
N PRO A 126 -4.28 1.94 -12.42
CA PRO A 126 -4.59 3.32 -12.71
C PRO A 126 -5.64 3.43 -13.82
N PHE A 127 -6.64 4.29 -13.62
CA PHE A 127 -7.85 4.30 -14.45
C PHE A 127 -7.56 4.57 -15.92
N GLY A 128 -6.59 5.44 -16.23
CA GLY A 128 -6.19 5.76 -17.60
C GLY A 128 -5.42 4.64 -18.32
N HIS A 129 -5.04 3.58 -17.60
CA HIS A 129 -4.30 2.45 -18.14
C HIS A 129 -5.12 1.14 -18.10
N TYR A 130 -6.34 1.18 -17.56
CA TYR A 130 -7.17 0.00 -17.32
C TYR A 130 -7.40 -0.83 -18.58
N ASP A 131 -7.79 -0.20 -19.69
CA ASP A 131 -8.10 -0.89 -20.94
C ASP A 131 -6.84 -1.53 -21.55
N ASN A 132 -5.68 -0.90 -21.41
CA ASN A 132 -4.38 -1.46 -21.84
C ASN A 132 -4.00 -2.73 -21.08
N TYR A 133 -4.35 -2.83 -19.78
CA TYR A 133 -4.14 -4.06 -18.99
C TYR A 133 -5.01 -5.19 -19.52
N LEU A 134 -6.30 -4.91 -19.79
CA LEU A 134 -7.22 -5.91 -20.36
C LEU A 134 -6.79 -6.39 -21.74
N GLU A 135 -6.36 -5.48 -22.61
CA GLU A 135 -5.83 -5.81 -23.94
C GLU A 135 -4.60 -6.72 -23.89
N LYS A 136 -3.75 -6.54 -22.88
CA LYS A 136 -2.58 -7.40 -22.63
C LYS A 136 -2.92 -8.72 -21.95
N GLY A 137 -4.18 -8.94 -21.58
CA GLY A 137 -4.62 -10.13 -20.84
C GLY A 137 -4.16 -10.15 -19.37
N ILE A 138 -3.74 -9.01 -18.82
CA ILE A 138 -3.38 -8.88 -17.40
C ILE A 138 -4.67 -8.64 -16.61
N PRO A 139 -4.96 -9.44 -15.58
CA PRO A 139 -6.19 -9.27 -14.80
C PRO A 139 -6.21 -7.92 -14.10
N ALA A 140 -7.31 -7.20 -14.23
CA ALA A 140 -7.60 -5.95 -13.54
C ALA A 140 -9.05 -5.99 -13.08
N ASP A 141 -9.28 -5.90 -11.77
CA ASP A 141 -10.62 -6.01 -11.19
C ASP A 141 -11.29 -4.64 -11.02
N SER A 142 -10.51 -3.60 -10.79
CA SER A 142 -11.02 -2.26 -10.53
C SER A 142 -10.06 -1.18 -11.03
N LYS A 143 -10.63 -0.06 -11.43
CA LYS A 143 -9.88 1.16 -11.72
C LYS A 143 -9.47 1.82 -10.41
N PHE A 144 -8.26 2.39 -10.39
CA PHE A 144 -7.76 3.22 -9.31
C PHE A 144 -7.63 4.66 -9.77
N ALA A 145 -8.20 5.59 -9.01
CA ALA A 145 -8.07 7.01 -9.29
C ALA A 145 -7.92 7.82 -7.99
N LEU A 146 -7.03 8.81 -8.01
CA LEU A 146 -6.84 9.77 -6.94
C LEU A 146 -7.79 10.95 -7.09
N ASP A 147 -8.27 11.47 -5.97
CA ASP A 147 -8.93 12.76 -5.91
C ASP A 147 -7.88 13.87 -5.83
N ILE A 148 -7.84 14.72 -6.84
CA ILE A 148 -6.89 15.82 -6.91
C ILE A 148 -7.10 16.83 -5.78
N THR A 149 -8.32 16.97 -5.29
CA THR A 149 -8.67 17.91 -4.20
C THR A 149 -8.08 17.50 -2.86
N GLU A 150 -7.71 16.23 -2.69
CA GLU A 150 -7.05 15.72 -1.48
C GLU A 150 -5.56 16.03 -1.42
N MET A 151 -4.94 16.40 -2.56
CA MET A 151 -3.53 16.77 -2.64
C MET A 151 -3.29 18.17 -2.08
N ASN A 152 -2.27 18.29 -1.24
CA ASN A 152 -1.77 19.57 -0.76
C ASN A 152 -0.72 20.14 -1.73
N SER A 153 -0.40 21.40 -1.59
CA SER A 153 0.68 22.04 -2.37
C SER A 153 2.02 21.33 -2.20
N GLU A 154 2.32 20.87 -0.97
CA GLU A 154 3.54 20.12 -0.66
C GLU A 154 3.61 18.79 -1.43
N ASP A 155 2.50 18.08 -1.59
CA ASP A 155 2.45 16.83 -2.35
C ASP A 155 2.88 17.07 -3.82
N TRP A 156 2.44 18.19 -4.42
CA TRP A 156 2.82 18.59 -5.77
C TRP A 156 4.29 18.99 -5.87
N VAL A 157 4.75 19.81 -4.93
CA VAL A 157 6.14 20.29 -4.89
C VAL A 157 7.12 19.11 -4.81
N ILE A 158 6.84 18.14 -3.95
CA ILE A 158 7.64 16.92 -3.80
C ILE A 158 7.55 16.05 -5.06
N THR A 159 6.34 15.86 -5.61
CA THR A 159 6.14 15.03 -6.80
C THR A 159 6.90 15.57 -8.01
N PHE A 160 6.95 16.88 -8.15
CA PHE A 160 7.72 17.55 -9.22
C PHE A 160 9.21 17.70 -8.91
N GLY A 161 9.66 17.26 -7.73
CA GLY A 161 11.08 17.35 -7.33
C GLY A 161 11.57 18.76 -7.13
N LEU A 162 10.68 19.69 -6.75
CA LEU A 162 11.01 21.11 -6.55
C LEU A 162 11.52 21.38 -5.13
N ASP A 163 12.39 22.37 -5.00
CA ASP A 163 12.71 22.93 -3.69
C ASP A 163 11.60 23.90 -3.26
N ILE A 164 11.26 23.92 -1.97
CA ILE A 164 10.19 24.78 -1.42
C ILE A 164 10.43 26.28 -1.71
N THR A 165 11.68 26.70 -1.87
CA THR A 165 12.05 28.09 -2.21
C THR A 165 12.03 28.37 -3.71
N ASN A 166 11.78 27.37 -4.54
CA ASN A 166 11.71 27.54 -5.99
C ASN A 166 10.50 28.44 -6.35
N PRO A 167 10.66 29.42 -7.23
CA PRO A 167 9.56 30.28 -7.67
C PRO A 167 8.33 29.51 -8.21
N ILE A 168 8.56 28.36 -8.87
CA ILE A 168 7.48 27.48 -9.34
C ILE A 168 6.72 26.86 -8.14
N ALA A 169 7.43 26.41 -7.12
CA ALA A 169 6.83 25.83 -5.91
C ALA A 169 5.97 26.88 -5.17
N VAL A 170 6.45 28.11 -5.03
CA VAL A 170 5.71 29.22 -4.41
C VAL A 170 4.44 29.56 -5.21
N LEU A 171 4.50 29.51 -6.55
CA LEU A 171 3.35 29.70 -7.39
C LEU A 171 2.31 28.57 -7.23
N ILE A 172 2.77 27.31 -7.20
CA ILE A 172 1.93 26.15 -6.96
C ILE A 172 1.24 26.25 -5.60
N GLU A 173 1.99 26.55 -4.54
CA GLU A 173 1.45 26.71 -3.19
C GLU A 173 0.31 27.71 -3.14
N ARG A 174 0.53 28.91 -3.69
CA ARG A 174 -0.49 29.96 -3.74
C ARG A 174 -1.71 29.53 -4.54
N THR A 175 -1.51 28.87 -5.67
CA THR A 175 -2.60 28.41 -6.54
C THR A 175 -3.45 27.34 -5.88
N ILE A 176 -2.82 26.32 -5.33
CA ILE A 176 -3.52 25.21 -4.65
C ILE A 176 -4.25 25.72 -3.38
N THR A 177 -3.60 26.56 -2.58
CA THR A 177 -4.23 27.15 -1.39
C THR A 177 -5.51 27.91 -1.75
N LYS A 178 -5.47 28.71 -2.81
CA LYS A 178 -6.65 29.45 -3.31
C LYS A 178 -7.75 28.50 -3.81
N LEU A 179 -7.37 27.42 -4.54
CA LEU A 179 -8.35 26.47 -5.05
C LEU A 179 -9.00 25.63 -3.95
N LYS A 180 -8.27 25.33 -2.87
CA LYS A 180 -8.81 24.61 -1.70
C LYS A 180 -9.89 25.37 -0.92
N GLU A 181 -10.04 26.66 -1.14
CA GLU A 181 -11.21 27.41 -0.64
C GLU A 181 -12.49 27.01 -1.39
N LYS A 182 -12.36 26.49 -2.62
CA LYS A 182 -13.43 25.83 -3.36
C LYS A 182 -13.44 24.34 -2.96
N ARG A 183 -14.62 23.74 -2.92
CA ARG A 183 -14.76 22.35 -2.50
C ARG A 183 -14.32 21.34 -3.57
N ASP A 184 -14.37 21.75 -4.83
CA ASP A 184 -14.06 20.88 -5.96
C ASP A 184 -13.26 21.66 -7.01
N PHE A 185 -12.24 21.01 -7.57
CA PHE A 185 -11.43 21.53 -8.68
C PHE A 185 -10.70 20.39 -9.37
N ASN A 186 -10.33 20.59 -10.63
CA ASN A 186 -9.56 19.64 -11.44
C ASN A 186 -8.25 20.25 -11.97
N ILE A 187 -7.45 19.44 -12.69
CA ILE A 187 -6.17 19.87 -13.24
C ILE A 187 -6.30 21.06 -14.19
N ASN A 188 -7.36 21.14 -15.00
CA ASN A 188 -7.55 22.26 -15.93
C ASN A 188 -7.82 23.57 -15.19
N GLU A 189 -8.50 23.51 -14.05
CA GLU A 189 -8.70 24.69 -13.20
C GLU A 189 -7.40 25.11 -12.50
N ILE A 190 -6.51 24.18 -12.15
CA ILE A 190 -5.17 24.52 -11.67
C ILE A 190 -4.42 25.26 -12.77
N ILE A 191 -4.36 24.74 -13.99
CA ILE A 191 -3.69 25.34 -15.14
C ILE A 191 -4.25 26.74 -15.40
N SER A 192 -5.56 26.89 -15.45
CA SER A 192 -6.22 28.18 -15.67
C SER A 192 -5.88 29.21 -14.57
N ASN A 193 -5.79 28.80 -13.31
CA ASN A 193 -5.38 29.69 -12.22
C ASN A 193 -3.89 30.09 -12.31
N LEU A 194 -3.03 29.18 -12.77
CA LEU A 194 -1.61 29.47 -13.02
C LEU A 194 -1.45 30.51 -14.15
N GLU A 195 -2.19 30.37 -15.24
CA GLU A 195 -2.20 31.32 -16.38
C GLU A 195 -2.60 32.72 -15.95
N ASN A 196 -3.64 32.82 -15.11
CA ASN A 196 -4.21 34.08 -14.66
C ASN A 196 -3.46 34.75 -13.50
N ASP A 197 -2.36 34.16 -13.00
CA ASP A 197 -1.57 34.78 -11.94
C ASP A 197 -0.88 36.04 -12.43
N GLN A 198 -1.10 37.17 -11.71
CA GLN A 198 -0.57 38.50 -12.09
C GLN A 198 0.78 38.82 -11.41
N LYS A 199 1.22 37.97 -10.44
CA LYS A 199 2.38 38.28 -9.59
C LYS A 199 3.65 37.57 -10.01
N THR A 200 3.55 36.63 -10.95
CA THR A 200 4.65 35.74 -11.34
C THR A 200 5.07 35.99 -12.80
N SER A 201 6.36 35.84 -13.09
CA SER A 201 6.90 35.98 -14.46
C SER A 201 6.28 34.95 -15.40
N GLN A 202 6.16 35.29 -16.68
CA GLN A 202 5.60 34.40 -17.69
C GLN A 202 6.39 33.08 -17.81
N GLU A 203 7.72 33.15 -17.65
CA GLU A 203 8.61 31.99 -17.69
C GLU A 203 8.25 30.96 -16.56
N THR A 204 8.10 31.45 -15.31
CA THR A 204 7.72 30.63 -14.16
C THR A 204 6.33 30.04 -14.34
N LYS A 205 5.36 30.80 -14.88
CA LYS A 205 4.02 30.31 -15.19
C LYS A 205 4.06 29.19 -16.22
N ASN A 206 4.76 29.40 -17.33
CA ASN A 206 4.86 28.39 -18.39
C ASN A 206 5.51 27.09 -17.88
N ALA A 207 6.53 27.20 -17.01
CA ALA A 207 7.15 26.03 -16.40
C ALA A 207 6.18 25.29 -15.47
N ALA A 208 5.42 25.99 -14.64
CA ALA A 208 4.41 25.38 -13.76
C ALA A 208 3.29 24.70 -14.58
N ILE A 209 2.78 25.37 -15.61
CA ILE A 209 1.77 24.84 -16.51
C ILE A 209 2.24 23.53 -17.15
N GLY A 210 3.47 23.53 -17.71
CA GLY A 210 4.03 22.32 -18.31
C GLY A 210 4.12 21.12 -17.34
N LEU A 211 4.37 21.36 -16.05
CA LEU A 211 4.37 20.31 -15.03
C LEU A 211 2.95 19.73 -14.83
N PHE A 212 1.92 20.57 -14.78
CA PHE A 212 0.54 20.08 -14.62
C PHE A 212 -0.01 19.46 -15.91
N GLU A 213 0.37 19.95 -17.09
CA GLU A 213 0.06 19.27 -18.36
C GLU A 213 0.65 17.87 -18.40
N ALA A 214 1.92 17.72 -17.98
CA ALA A 214 2.54 16.40 -17.83
C ALA A 214 1.79 15.53 -16.82
N ALA A 215 1.41 16.08 -15.66
CA ALA A 215 0.64 15.35 -14.65
C ALA A 215 -0.72 14.87 -15.16
N ASN A 216 -1.38 15.65 -16.02
CA ASN A 216 -2.65 15.28 -16.64
C ASN A 216 -2.54 14.02 -17.53
N THR A 217 -1.35 13.72 -18.04
CA THR A 217 -1.10 12.52 -18.85
C THR A 217 -0.89 11.24 -18.03
N TRP A 218 -0.74 11.33 -16.72
CA TRP A 218 -0.47 10.14 -15.89
C TRP A 218 -1.63 9.16 -15.81
N GLY A 219 -2.86 9.60 -16.12
CA GLY A 219 -4.03 8.73 -16.10
C GLY A 219 -4.37 8.18 -14.72
N ILE A 220 -4.08 8.94 -13.66
CA ILE A 220 -4.28 8.51 -12.28
C ILE A 220 -5.30 9.36 -11.53
N PHE A 221 -5.61 10.57 -12.00
CA PHE A 221 -6.57 11.46 -11.35
C PHE A 221 -7.99 11.19 -11.83
N ALA A 222 -8.94 11.12 -10.91
CA ALA A 222 -10.35 11.07 -11.23
C ALA A 222 -10.79 12.33 -12.00
N LYS A 223 -11.73 12.18 -12.91
CA LYS A 223 -12.30 13.33 -13.63
C LYS A 223 -13.20 14.15 -12.73
N GLU A 224 -13.95 13.47 -11.88
CA GLU A 224 -14.80 14.02 -10.84
C GLU A 224 -14.44 13.38 -9.51
N SER A 225 -14.56 14.12 -8.40
CA SER A 225 -14.17 13.64 -7.06
C SER A 225 -14.91 12.34 -6.67
N GLU A 226 -16.16 12.19 -7.09
CA GLU A 226 -16.98 11.01 -6.81
C GLU A 226 -16.48 9.73 -7.48
N GLU A 227 -15.71 9.83 -8.57
CA GLU A 227 -15.09 8.71 -9.27
C GLU A 227 -13.77 8.25 -8.62
N SER A 228 -13.30 8.95 -7.59
CA SER A 228 -12.05 8.61 -6.91
C SER A 228 -12.18 7.34 -6.07
N THR A 229 -11.07 6.60 -5.98
CA THR A 229 -11.00 5.37 -5.18
C THR A 229 -11.03 5.71 -3.70
N GLN A 230 -12.02 5.20 -3.01
CA GLN A 230 -12.15 5.38 -1.57
C GLN A 230 -11.27 4.36 -0.82
N VAL A 231 -10.81 4.73 0.38
CA VAL A 231 -9.98 3.83 1.20
C VAL A 231 -10.69 2.50 1.48
N LYS A 232 -12.01 2.52 1.74
CA LYS A 232 -12.83 1.31 1.95
C LYS A 232 -12.79 0.31 0.78
N ASP A 233 -12.52 0.79 -0.43
CA ASP A 233 -12.44 -0.06 -1.62
C ASP A 233 -11.10 -0.79 -1.69
N LEU A 234 -10.04 -0.16 -1.15
CA LEU A 234 -8.68 -0.70 -1.08
C LEU A 234 -8.47 -1.62 0.13
N ILE A 235 -9.17 -1.40 1.23
CA ILE A 235 -8.97 -2.15 2.48
C ILE A 235 -10.19 -2.99 2.84
N SER A 236 -10.36 -4.11 2.15
CA SER A 236 -11.41 -5.08 2.44
C SER A 236 -10.87 -6.20 3.32
N ALA A 237 -11.53 -6.46 4.47
CA ALA A 237 -11.11 -7.51 5.39
C ALA A 237 -11.11 -8.90 4.73
N GLY A 238 -10.07 -9.68 4.96
CA GLY A 238 -9.90 -11.02 4.40
C GLY A 238 -9.50 -11.05 2.92
N ILE A 239 -9.25 -9.90 2.31
CA ILE A 239 -8.83 -9.76 0.91
C ILE A 239 -7.48 -9.05 0.85
N THR A 240 -6.62 -9.47 -0.06
CA THR A 240 -5.40 -8.74 -0.40
C THR A 240 -5.67 -7.86 -1.63
N SER A 241 -5.66 -6.56 -1.42
CA SER A 241 -5.70 -5.59 -2.52
C SER A 241 -4.30 -5.41 -3.10
N ILE A 242 -4.18 -5.47 -4.42
CA ILE A 242 -2.95 -5.23 -5.15
C ILE A 242 -3.16 -3.95 -5.95
N LEU A 243 -2.38 -2.92 -5.63
CA LEU A 243 -2.36 -1.68 -6.40
C LEU A 243 -1.15 -1.71 -7.33
N ASP A 244 -1.40 -2.05 -8.58
CA ASP A 244 -0.36 -2.18 -9.60
C ASP A 244 0.05 -0.79 -10.12
N LEU A 245 1.28 -0.42 -9.81
CA LEU A 245 1.91 0.84 -10.20
C LEU A 245 3.04 0.65 -11.21
N SER A 246 3.19 -0.57 -11.75
CA SER A 246 4.30 -0.92 -12.65
C SER A 246 4.29 -0.15 -13.97
N VAL A 247 3.15 0.36 -14.39
CA VAL A 247 3.02 1.24 -15.56
C VAL A 247 3.88 2.51 -15.44
N TYR A 248 4.20 2.94 -14.21
CA TYR A 248 5.03 4.11 -13.94
C TYR A 248 6.52 3.80 -13.77
N ASN A 249 7.02 2.67 -14.29
CA ASN A 249 8.45 2.30 -14.21
C ASN A 249 9.36 3.06 -15.18
N SER A 250 8.82 3.86 -16.10
CA SER A 250 9.60 4.65 -17.04
C SER A 250 10.26 5.85 -16.37
N ILE A 251 11.41 6.28 -16.92
CA ILE A 251 12.09 7.49 -16.50
C ILE A 251 11.13 8.68 -16.65
N GLY A 252 10.95 9.46 -15.60
CA GLY A 252 10.03 10.62 -15.55
C GLY A 252 8.70 10.35 -14.84
N SER A 253 8.26 9.09 -14.69
CA SER A 253 7.07 8.74 -13.91
C SER A 253 7.38 8.20 -12.50
N TYR A 254 8.63 8.24 -12.09
CA TYR A 254 9.11 7.77 -10.79
C TYR A 254 8.36 8.40 -9.61
N ASN A 255 8.17 9.72 -9.62
CA ASN A 255 7.52 10.43 -8.52
C ASN A 255 6.03 10.09 -8.38
N VAL A 256 5.36 9.62 -9.45
CA VAL A 256 3.95 9.19 -9.40
C VAL A 256 3.76 8.02 -8.44
N ARG A 257 4.65 7.03 -8.46
CA ARG A 257 4.59 5.88 -7.54
C ARG A 257 4.74 6.34 -6.08
N ALA A 258 5.73 7.20 -5.82
CA ALA A 258 5.94 7.77 -4.48
C ALA A 258 4.72 8.57 -4.00
N LEU A 259 4.14 9.39 -4.88
CA LEU A 259 2.92 10.15 -4.60
C LEU A 259 1.77 9.22 -4.20
N VAL A 260 1.49 8.18 -5.00
CA VAL A 260 0.39 7.25 -4.71
C VAL A 260 0.60 6.54 -3.37
N ILE A 261 1.80 6.00 -3.13
CA ILE A 261 2.13 5.30 -1.89
C ILE A 261 1.94 6.23 -0.70
N SER A 262 2.44 7.47 -0.78
CA SER A 262 2.31 8.47 0.29
C SER A 262 0.86 8.84 0.57
N LEU A 263 0.10 9.22 -0.47
CA LEU A 263 -1.30 9.63 -0.31
C LEU A 263 -2.18 8.50 0.23
N VAL A 264 -2.10 7.31 -0.35
CA VAL A 264 -2.90 6.16 0.07
C VAL A 264 -2.55 5.75 1.49
N SER A 265 -1.26 5.70 1.83
CA SER A 265 -0.81 5.38 3.19
C SER A 265 -1.31 6.40 4.21
N ARG A 266 -1.22 7.70 3.90
CA ARG A 266 -1.73 8.79 4.74
C ARG A 266 -3.25 8.69 4.96
N LYS A 267 -4.02 8.41 3.90
CA LYS A 267 -5.49 8.22 3.99
C LYS A 267 -5.84 7.03 4.88
N ILE A 268 -5.19 5.89 4.70
CA ILE A 268 -5.40 4.68 5.52
C ILE A 268 -5.06 4.97 6.98
N PHE A 269 -3.93 5.62 7.25
CA PHE A 269 -3.50 5.96 8.59
C PHE A 269 -4.52 6.87 9.28
N ASN A 270 -4.95 7.94 8.63
CA ASN A 270 -5.93 8.88 9.19
C ASN A 270 -7.26 8.17 9.49
N GLN A 271 -7.77 7.36 8.56
CA GLN A 271 -8.99 6.59 8.77
C GLN A 271 -8.85 5.63 9.96
N ARG A 272 -7.69 4.97 10.12
CA ARG A 272 -7.46 4.06 11.24
C ARG A 272 -7.35 4.82 12.57
N MET A 273 -6.73 5.99 12.59
CA MET A 273 -6.66 6.86 13.77
C MET A 273 -8.06 7.30 14.22
N ASP A 274 -8.92 7.69 13.29
CA ASP A 274 -10.29 8.10 13.61
C ASP A 274 -11.15 6.92 14.09
N ALA A 275 -11.00 5.75 13.46
CA ALA A 275 -11.66 4.54 13.93
C ALA A 275 -11.22 4.17 15.36
N ARG A 276 -9.92 4.25 15.66
CA ARG A 276 -9.38 3.99 16.98
C ARG A 276 -9.95 4.93 18.05
N LYS A 277 -10.04 6.22 17.76
CA LYS A 277 -10.67 7.19 18.69
C LYS A 277 -12.11 6.81 18.99
N LYS A 278 -12.89 6.44 17.98
CA LYS A 278 -14.27 5.97 18.15
C LYS A 278 -14.35 4.69 18.99
N GLU A 279 -13.45 3.73 18.74
CA GLU A 279 -13.34 2.49 19.50
C GLU A 279 -13.02 2.75 20.98
N GLU A 280 -12.08 3.66 21.27
CA GLU A 280 -11.72 4.08 22.62
C GLU A 280 -12.90 4.75 23.35
N ILE A 281 -13.63 5.65 22.69
CA ILE A 281 -14.83 6.28 23.25
C ILE A 281 -15.89 5.24 23.61
N LYS A 282 -16.15 4.28 22.70
CA LYS A 282 -17.09 3.18 22.97
C LYS A 282 -16.64 2.33 24.15
N SER A 283 -15.36 2.00 24.26
CA SER A 283 -14.84 1.17 25.38
C SER A 283 -14.99 1.87 26.72
N VAL A 284 -14.70 3.16 26.79
CA VAL A 284 -14.88 3.97 28.01
C VAL A 284 -16.34 4.07 28.40
N SER A 285 -17.25 4.29 27.46
CA SER A 285 -18.69 4.40 27.72
C SER A 285 -19.35 3.07 28.11
N SER A 286 -18.79 1.94 27.63
CA SER A 286 -19.37 0.60 27.85
C SER A 286 -18.71 -0.18 28.98
N GLY A 287 -17.64 0.33 29.60
CA GLY A 287 -16.87 -0.39 30.64
C GLY A 287 -16.26 -1.72 30.20
N LEU A 288 -16.22 -1.97 28.89
CA LEU A 288 -15.71 -3.20 28.29
C LEU A 288 -14.21 -3.10 28.00
N ASN A 289 -13.47 -4.09 28.46
CA ASN A 289 -12.07 -4.26 28.07
C ASN A 289 -12.00 -4.57 26.56
N PHE A 290 -11.50 -3.62 25.79
CA PHE A 290 -11.45 -3.63 24.32
C PHE A 290 -10.73 -4.85 23.69
N LEU A 291 -9.85 -5.51 24.44
CA LEU A 291 -9.05 -6.66 23.97
C LEU A 291 -9.83 -7.99 23.89
N SER A 292 -11.06 -8.06 24.43
CA SER A 292 -11.80 -9.31 24.56
C SER A 292 -12.95 -9.48 23.56
N SER A 293 -13.31 -8.48 22.74
CA SER A 293 -14.43 -8.59 21.83
C SER A 293 -14.04 -9.26 20.51
N ALA A 294 -14.63 -10.43 20.23
CA ALA A 294 -14.61 -11.09 18.92
C ALA A 294 -15.46 -10.34 17.86
N GLU A 295 -15.88 -9.12 18.16
CA GLU A 295 -16.72 -8.32 17.27
C GLU A 295 -15.94 -7.80 16.06
N LYS A 296 -16.62 -7.78 14.93
CA LYS A 296 -16.10 -7.19 13.70
C LYS A 296 -15.81 -5.71 13.91
N LYS A 297 -14.57 -5.30 13.71
CA LYS A 297 -14.14 -3.90 13.83
C LYS A 297 -14.71 -3.06 12.67
N GLU A 298 -15.02 -1.79 12.94
CA GLU A 298 -15.48 -0.86 11.90
C GLU A 298 -14.39 -0.64 10.82
N SER A 299 -13.11 -0.68 11.22
CA SER A 299 -11.98 -0.59 10.32
C SER A 299 -10.99 -1.72 10.61
N PRO A 300 -10.63 -2.54 9.63
CA PRO A 300 -9.66 -3.62 9.83
C PRO A 300 -8.27 -3.08 10.14
N LEU A 301 -7.44 -3.90 10.76
CA LEU A 301 -6.00 -3.68 10.81
C LEU A 301 -5.43 -3.89 9.40
N VAL A 302 -4.61 -2.95 8.94
CA VAL A 302 -4.09 -2.98 7.57
C VAL A 302 -2.61 -3.34 7.57
N TRP A 303 -2.27 -4.41 6.84
CA TRP A 303 -0.90 -4.73 6.48
C TRP A 303 -0.57 -4.11 5.13
N MET A 304 0.35 -3.15 5.12
CA MET A 304 0.82 -2.49 3.90
C MET A 304 2.16 -3.08 3.48
N PHE A 305 2.24 -3.51 2.24
CA PHE A 305 3.45 -4.07 1.62
C PHE A 305 3.95 -3.11 0.55
N ILE A 306 5.20 -2.70 0.65
CA ILE A 306 5.84 -1.82 -0.32
C ILE A 306 7.00 -2.62 -0.93
N ASP A 307 6.84 -3.06 -2.17
CA ASP A 307 7.94 -3.70 -2.90
C ASP A 307 8.89 -2.63 -3.42
N GLU A 308 10.17 -2.98 -3.52
CA GLU A 308 11.28 -2.08 -3.91
C GLU A 308 11.29 -0.76 -3.12
N ALA A 309 11.00 -0.82 -1.81
CA ALA A 309 10.87 0.35 -0.93
C ALA A 309 12.08 1.31 -0.98
N HIS A 310 13.26 0.81 -1.37
CA HIS A 310 14.46 1.62 -1.51
C HIS A 310 14.35 2.73 -2.58
N GLU A 311 13.44 2.58 -3.54
CA GLU A 311 13.16 3.62 -4.55
C GLU A 311 12.42 4.83 -3.96
N PHE A 312 11.78 4.66 -2.79
CA PHE A 312 10.95 5.66 -2.12
C PHE A 312 11.55 6.19 -0.82
N LEU A 313 12.71 5.66 -0.43
CA LEU A 313 13.45 6.07 0.77
C LEU A 313 14.68 6.88 0.34
N PRO A 314 14.61 8.22 0.28
CA PRO A 314 15.72 9.03 -0.19
C PRO A 314 16.92 8.93 0.75
N LEU A 315 18.12 8.82 0.17
CA LEU A 315 19.40 8.80 0.89
C LEU A 315 19.71 10.15 1.57
N ASN A 316 19.11 11.22 1.08
CA ASN A 316 19.29 12.58 1.60
C ASN A 316 18.02 13.03 2.33
N LYS A 317 18.19 13.57 3.53
CA LYS A 317 17.21 13.95 4.57
C LYS A 317 16.03 14.87 4.17
N LYS A 318 15.68 15.02 2.93
CA LYS A 318 14.42 15.66 2.53
C LYS A 318 13.36 14.59 2.42
N THR A 319 12.98 14.07 3.58
CA THR A 319 11.90 13.10 3.74
C THR A 319 10.56 13.79 3.57
N ILE A 320 9.71 13.16 2.83
CA ILE A 320 8.27 13.41 2.72
C ILE A 320 7.61 13.33 4.10
#